data_238968f903869b10ced27a1e54cfbd72
#
_entry.id   238968f903869b10ced27a1e54cfbd72
#
_cell.length_a   1.000
_cell.length_b   1.000
_cell.length_c   1.000
_cell.angle_alpha   90.00
_cell.angle_beta   90.00
_cell.angle_gamma   90.00
#
_symmetry.space_group_name_H-M   'P 1'
#
loop_
_entity.id
_entity.type
_entity.pdbx_description
1 polymer ?
#
loop_
_entity_poly.entity_id
_entity_poly.type
_entity_poly.pdbx_seq_one_letter_code
_entity_poly.pdbx_strand_id
1 'polypeptide(L)'
;MSLVSAMILATVLAAGPADSPSIPITLADSTGAVAGPRSAPVALTMVSSRRLDQDTVPRRRARAVTYSDGYAKRVAVHKALSWAMLPLFAASYVSGNQLLDKGSDAPDWAETVHPIAATGSAVLCGANAVTGTWNLWEGRKDPNGRTRRVLHSVLFLAASGGFAYAGSIADDAEENGAIRERHRNVAIASMSASTASWLIMLIGN
;
A
#
# COMPACT_ATOMS: atom_id res chain seq x y z
N MET A 1 -1.03 -27.28 16.75
CA MET A 1 -0.66 -25.86 16.63
C MET A 1 0.63 -25.78 15.83
N SER A 2 0.52 -25.37 14.56
CA SER A 2 1.65 -25.31 13.62
C SER A 2 2.53 -24.10 13.97
N LEU A 3 3.86 -24.24 13.83
CA LEU A 3 4.87 -23.19 14.02
C LEU A 3 4.62 -21.91 13.17
N VAL A 4 3.81 -22.00 12.13
CA VAL A 4 3.39 -20.87 11.28
C VAL A 4 2.43 -19.93 12.02
N SER A 5 1.60 -20.43 12.94
CA SER A 5 0.66 -19.62 13.72
C SER A 5 1.34 -18.74 14.78
N ALA A 6 2.49 -19.13 15.26
CA ALA A 6 3.19 -18.42 16.33
C ALA A 6 3.94 -17.16 15.86
N MET A 7 4.27 -17.05 14.57
CA MET A 7 5.10 -15.95 14.05
C MET A 7 4.29 -14.72 13.61
N ILE A 8 2.96 -14.82 13.52
CA ILE A 8 2.07 -13.78 12.98
C ILE A 8 1.32 -13.00 14.07
N LEU A 9 1.30 -13.49 15.31
CA LEU A 9 0.48 -12.90 16.39
C LEU A 9 1.09 -11.67 17.10
N ALA A 10 2.27 -11.21 16.72
CA ALA A 10 2.99 -10.15 17.43
C ALA A 10 2.73 -8.71 16.94
N THR A 11 1.88 -8.48 15.91
CA THR A 11 1.80 -7.14 15.27
C THR A 11 0.40 -6.50 15.23
N VAL A 12 -0.62 -7.06 15.88
CA VAL A 12 -1.97 -6.48 15.85
C VAL A 12 -2.45 -6.12 17.25
N LEU A 13 -1.84 -5.12 17.87
CA LEU A 13 -2.44 -4.44 19.04
C LEU A 13 -2.04 -2.96 19.01
N ALA A 14 -2.81 -2.12 18.34
CA ALA A 14 -3.08 -0.70 18.66
C ALA A 14 -3.76 0.03 17.51
N ALA A 15 -5.07 0.03 17.45
CA ALA A 15 -5.83 1.13 16.83
C ALA A 15 -7.22 1.19 17.50
N GLY A 16 -7.36 2.11 18.44
CA GLY A 16 -8.66 2.54 18.94
C GLY A 16 -9.39 3.42 17.92
N PRO A 17 -10.71 3.61 18.04
CA PRO A 17 -11.49 4.38 17.09
C PRO A 17 -11.13 5.87 17.18
N ALA A 18 -10.72 6.44 16.06
CA ALA A 18 -10.49 7.88 15.93
C ALA A 18 -11.77 8.56 15.43
N ASP A 19 -12.27 9.52 16.23
CA ASP A 19 -13.35 10.44 15.90
C ASP A 19 -12.97 11.27 14.67
N SER A 20 -13.87 11.33 13.69
CA SER A 20 -13.71 12.14 12.48
C SER A 20 -14.11 13.59 12.77
N PRO A 21 -13.26 14.60 12.56
CA PRO A 21 -13.68 15.99 12.57
C PRO A 21 -14.39 16.36 11.26
N SER A 22 -15.64 16.80 11.38
CA SER A 22 -16.41 17.40 10.29
C SER A 22 -15.90 18.82 9.99
N ILE A 23 -15.47 19.08 8.74
CA ILE A 23 -15.08 20.40 8.25
C ILE A 23 -16.30 21.07 7.61
N PRO A 24 -16.74 22.25 8.06
CA PRO A 24 -17.81 22.97 7.39
C PRO A 24 -17.26 23.67 6.14
N ILE A 25 -17.85 23.38 4.99
CA ILE A 25 -17.59 24.11 3.73
C ILE A 25 -18.50 25.33 3.69
N THR A 26 -17.93 26.53 3.83
CA THR A 26 -18.65 27.77 3.63
C THR A 26 -18.49 28.22 2.17
N LEU A 27 -19.58 28.17 1.40
CA LEU A 27 -19.65 28.82 0.09
C LEU A 27 -19.75 30.33 0.29
N ALA A 28 -18.77 31.08 -0.19
CA ALA A 28 -18.84 32.52 -0.31
C ALA A 28 -19.45 32.90 -1.66
N ASP A 29 -20.59 33.52 -1.60
CA ASP A 29 -21.32 34.12 -2.71
C ASP A 29 -20.67 35.48 -3.05
N SER A 30 -20.21 35.67 -4.29
CA SER A 30 -19.65 36.92 -4.76
C SER A 30 -20.44 37.48 -5.94
N THR A 31 -21.50 38.24 -5.62
CA THR A 31 -22.12 39.20 -6.53
C THR A 31 -21.51 40.58 -6.26
N GLY A 32 -20.75 41.14 -7.17
CA GLY A 32 -20.12 42.44 -7.07
C GLY A 32 -20.02 43.17 -8.38
N ALA A 33 -20.88 44.13 -8.51
CA ALA A 33 -21.11 45.20 -9.45
C ALA A 33 -19.95 45.73 -10.32
N VAL A 34 -20.30 46.00 -11.56
CA VAL A 34 -19.56 46.73 -12.60
C VAL A 34 -19.58 48.22 -12.31
N ALA A 35 -18.43 48.90 -12.26
CA ALA A 35 -18.32 50.35 -12.36
C ALA A 35 -17.20 50.73 -13.35
N GLY A 36 -17.54 51.63 -14.26
CA GLY A 36 -16.80 52.03 -15.45
C GLY A 36 -15.54 52.87 -15.26
N PRO A 37 -14.90 53.29 -16.36
CA PRO A 37 -13.51 53.71 -16.37
C PRO A 37 -13.32 55.18 -15.99
N ARG A 38 -12.41 55.49 -15.07
CA ARG A 38 -11.83 56.80 -14.88
C ARG A 38 -10.38 56.81 -15.28
N SER A 39 -10.06 57.52 -16.34
CA SER A 39 -8.73 57.84 -16.81
C SER A 39 -8.00 58.73 -15.78
N ALA A 40 -6.87 58.32 -15.28
CA ALA A 40 -5.93 59.14 -14.55
C ALA A 40 -4.52 59.01 -15.18
N PRO A 41 -3.70 60.06 -15.17
CA PRO A 41 -2.49 60.17 -15.97
C PRO A 41 -1.38 59.23 -15.43
N VAL A 42 -0.69 58.59 -16.37
CA VAL A 42 0.46 57.76 -16.13
C VAL A 42 1.65 58.61 -15.73
N ALA A 43 1.98 58.67 -14.46
CA ALA A 43 3.27 59.08 -13.99
C ALA A 43 4.27 57.95 -14.17
N LEU A 44 5.20 58.10 -15.13
CA LEU A 44 6.34 57.19 -15.27
C LEU A 44 7.24 57.35 -14.05
N THR A 45 6.99 56.55 -13.01
CA THR A 45 7.94 56.37 -11.94
C THR A 45 8.99 55.34 -12.43
N MET A 46 10.19 55.82 -12.71
CA MET A 46 11.35 54.96 -12.92
C MET A 46 11.56 54.12 -11.64
N VAL A 47 11.06 52.90 -11.66
CA VAL A 47 11.38 51.92 -10.65
C VAL A 47 12.85 51.54 -10.90
N SER A 48 13.73 52.14 -10.11
CA SER A 48 15.10 51.72 -9.97
C SER A 48 15.11 50.23 -9.65
N SER A 49 15.58 49.43 -10.59
CA SER A 49 15.79 47.98 -10.43
C SER A 49 16.83 47.80 -9.34
N ARG A 50 16.38 47.87 -8.08
CA ARG A 50 17.18 47.35 -6.98
C ARG A 50 17.35 45.84 -7.29
N ARG A 51 18.49 45.49 -7.86
CA ARG A 51 18.95 44.12 -7.87
C ARG A 51 18.84 43.63 -6.44
N LEU A 52 17.79 42.89 -6.13
CA LEU A 52 17.78 42.05 -4.96
C LEU A 52 18.95 41.10 -5.18
N ASP A 53 20.05 41.35 -4.49
CA ASP A 53 21.03 40.34 -4.24
C ASP A 53 20.23 39.16 -3.69
N GLN A 54 19.93 38.21 -4.57
CA GLN A 54 19.48 36.91 -4.14
C GLN A 54 20.61 36.36 -3.29
N ASP A 55 20.50 36.56 -1.98
CA ASP A 55 21.21 35.75 -1.01
C ASP A 55 21.03 34.31 -1.46
N THR A 56 22.02 33.82 -2.19
CA THR A 56 22.14 32.43 -2.53
C THR A 56 22.42 31.71 -1.23
N VAL A 57 21.35 31.47 -0.46
CA VAL A 57 21.39 30.54 0.65
C VAL A 57 22.00 29.26 0.07
N PRO A 58 23.21 28.85 0.50
CA PRO A 58 23.87 27.70 -0.09
C PRO A 58 22.93 26.52 0.03
N ARG A 59 22.39 26.09 -1.11
CA ARG A 59 21.47 24.96 -1.19
C ARG A 59 22.25 23.78 -0.64
N ARG A 60 21.98 23.42 0.61
CA ARG A 60 22.63 22.29 1.29
C ARG A 60 22.51 21.10 0.35
N ARG A 61 23.63 20.71 -0.28
CA ARG A 61 23.64 19.54 -1.17
C ARG A 61 23.08 18.37 -0.39
N ALA A 62 22.03 17.73 -0.93
CA ALA A 62 21.45 16.55 -0.32
C ALA A 62 22.60 15.54 -0.09
N ARG A 63 22.73 15.11 1.16
CA ARG A 63 23.79 14.14 1.52
C ARG A 63 23.54 12.86 0.73
N ALA A 64 24.55 12.39 -0.01
CA ALA A 64 24.46 11.13 -0.73
C ALA A 64 24.13 10.00 0.26
N VAL A 65 23.11 9.21 -0.05
CA VAL A 65 22.74 8.03 0.75
C VAL A 65 23.56 6.86 0.21
N THR A 66 24.31 6.22 1.07
CA THR A 66 25.09 5.03 0.73
C THR A 66 24.27 3.80 1.11
N TYR A 67 24.09 2.91 0.15
CA TYR A 67 23.47 1.60 0.33
C TYR A 67 24.53 0.51 0.42
N SER A 68 24.21 -0.60 1.10
CA SER A 68 25.09 -1.77 1.16
C SER A 68 25.18 -2.47 -0.20
N ASP A 69 26.24 -3.23 -0.44
CA ASP A 69 26.43 -4.01 -1.68
C ASP A 69 25.30 -5.02 -1.93
N GLY A 70 24.67 -5.51 -0.86
CA GLY A 70 23.54 -6.43 -0.92
C GLY A 70 22.20 -5.80 -1.24
N TYR A 71 22.06 -4.47 -1.14
CA TYR A 71 20.78 -3.77 -1.29
C TYR A 71 20.14 -4.02 -2.66
N ALA A 72 20.89 -3.84 -3.74
CA ALA A 72 20.39 -4.03 -5.10
C ALA A 72 19.87 -5.47 -5.33
N LYS A 73 20.61 -6.47 -4.81
CA LYS A 73 20.20 -7.88 -4.89
C LYS A 73 18.91 -8.14 -4.13
N ARG A 74 18.77 -7.61 -2.89
CA ARG A 74 17.54 -7.76 -2.10
C ARG A 74 16.35 -7.09 -2.78
N VAL A 75 16.53 -5.91 -3.36
CA VAL A 75 15.47 -5.23 -4.12
C VAL A 75 15.06 -6.06 -5.33
N ALA A 76 16.00 -6.66 -6.05
CA ALA A 76 15.69 -7.53 -7.19
C ALA A 76 14.90 -8.77 -6.75
N VAL A 77 15.32 -9.45 -5.68
CA VAL A 77 14.60 -10.59 -5.09
C VAL A 77 13.20 -10.17 -4.64
N HIS A 78 13.09 -9.08 -3.89
CA HIS A 78 11.79 -8.56 -3.42
C HIS A 78 10.83 -8.29 -4.59
N LYS A 79 11.32 -7.67 -5.67
CA LYS A 79 10.52 -7.44 -6.89
C LYS A 79 10.08 -8.75 -7.53
N ALA A 80 10.98 -9.73 -7.68
CA ALA A 80 10.65 -11.01 -8.27
C ALA A 80 9.58 -11.77 -7.47
N LEU A 81 9.72 -11.81 -6.13
CA LEU A 81 8.72 -12.41 -5.23
C LEU A 81 7.37 -11.68 -5.32
N SER A 82 7.39 -10.34 -5.44
CA SER A 82 6.15 -9.55 -5.59
C SER A 82 5.41 -9.87 -6.89
N TRP A 83 6.13 -10.06 -8.00
CA TRP A 83 5.53 -10.51 -9.26
C TRP A 83 4.96 -11.93 -9.17
N ALA A 84 5.65 -12.82 -8.47
CA ALA A 84 5.20 -14.21 -8.28
C ALA A 84 3.91 -14.32 -7.44
N MET A 85 3.60 -13.32 -6.62
CA MET A 85 2.34 -13.30 -5.85
C MET A 85 1.10 -13.17 -6.74
N LEU A 86 1.16 -12.44 -7.85
CA LEU A 86 -0.01 -12.16 -8.68
C LEU A 86 -0.67 -13.44 -9.27
N PRO A 87 0.08 -14.36 -9.91
CA PRO A 87 -0.52 -15.60 -10.40
C PRO A 87 -1.06 -16.48 -9.26
N LEU A 88 -0.44 -16.48 -8.07
CA LEU A 88 -0.96 -17.20 -6.92
C LEU A 88 -2.27 -16.59 -6.40
N PHE A 89 -2.39 -15.27 -6.39
CA PHE A 89 -3.66 -14.59 -6.07
C PHE A 89 -4.76 -14.97 -7.06
N ALA A 90 -4.45 -14.95 -8.36
CA ALA A 90 -5.38 -15.35 -9.39
C ALA A 90 -5.83 -16.81 -9.22
N ALA A 91 -4.89 -17.73 -8.97
CA ALA A 91 -5.17 -19.13 -8.72
C ALA A 91 -6.03 -19.33 -7.47
N SER A 92 -5.68 -18.68 -6.34
CA SER A 92 -6.46 -18.73 -5.10
C SER A 92 -7.87 -18.18 -5.28
N TYR A 93 -8.01 -17.06 -6.01
CA TYR A 93 -9.31 -16.46 -6.26
C TYR A 93 -10.21 -17.35 -7.12
N VAL A 94 -9.68 -17.86 -8.25
CA VAL A 94 -10.46 -18.70 -9.17
C VAL A 94 -10.86 -20.02 -8.51
N SER A 95 -9.93 -20.71 -7.84
CA SER A 95 -10.24 -21.95 -7.15
C SER A 95 -11.17 -21.73 -5.96
N GLY A 96 -10.95 -20.68 -5.15
CA GLY A 96 -11.79 -20.36 -4.02
C GLY A 96 -13.25 -20.01 -4.41
N ASN A 97 -13.45 -19.32 -5.55
CA ASN A 97 -14.82 -19.11 -6.06
C ASN A 97 -15.50 -20.41 -6.49
N GLN A 98 -14.77 -21.39 -7.08
CA GLN A 98 -15.36 -22.70 -7.40
C GLN A 98 -15.81 -23.44 -6.13
N LEU A 99 -15.00 -23.38 -5.06
CA LEU A 99 -15.33 -23.97 -3.78
C LEU A 99 -16.54 -23.30 -3.12
N LEU A 100 -16.63 -21.97 -3.24
CA LEU A 100 -17.75 -21.21 -2.69
C LEU A 100 -19.07 -21.51 -3.43
N ASP A 101 -19.03 -21.47 -4.77
CA ASP A 101 -20.22 -21.54 -5.61
C ASP A 101 -20.80 -22.95 -5.68
N LYS A 102 -19.94 -23.97 -5.62
CA LYS A 102 -20.33 -25.38 -5.83
C LYS A 102 -20.30 -26.23 -4.57
N GLY A 103 -19.66 -25.80 -3.51
CA GLY A 103 -19.55 -26.56 -2.26
C GLY A 103 -19.00 -27.96 -2.48
N SER A 104 -19.75 -28.98 -2.09
CA SER A 104 -19.37 -30.39 -2.28
C SER A 104 -19.29 -30.86 -3.74
N ASP A 105 -19.88 -30.10 -4.68
CA ASP A 105 -19.82 -30.39 -6.12
C ASP A 105 -18.67 -29.64 -6.81
N ALA A 106 -17.75 -29.06 -6.04
CA ALA A 106 -16.58 -28.37 -6.57
C ALA A 106 -15.66 -29.37 -7.30
N PRO A 107 -15.02 -28.93 -8.39
CA PRO A 107 -14.11 -29.84 -9.11
C PRO A 107 -12.83 -30.08 -8.29
N ASP A 108 -12.32 -31.32 -8.30
CA ASP A 108 -11.12 -31.77 -7.55
C ASP A 108 -9.90 -30.85 -7.71
N TRP A 109 -9.76 -30.24 -8.90
CA TRP A 109 -8.66 -29.29 -9.13
C TRP A 109 -8.77 -28.06 -8.23
N ALA A 110 -9.97 -27.60 -7.92
CA ALA A 110 -10.16 -26.41 -7.08
C ALA A 110 -9.82 -26.72 -5.62
N GLU A 111 -10.18 -27.90 -5.14
CA GLU A 111 -9.82 -28.39 -3.79
C GLU A 111 -8.30 -28.55 -3.63
N THR A 112 -7.61 -28.94 -4.71
CA THR A 112 -6.16 -29.10 -4.71
C THR A 112 -5.44 -27.76 -4.87
N VAL A 113 -5.87 -26.91 -5.81
CA VAL A 113 -5.17 -25.67 -6.16
C VAL A 113 -5.34 -24.60 -5.09
N HIS A 114 -6.52 -24.50 -4.47
CA HIS A 114 -6.79 -23.43 -3.49
C HIS A 114 -5.80 -23.45 -2.31
N PRO A 115 -5.61 -24.55 -1.56
CA PRO A 115 -4.69 -24.56 -0.44
C PRO A 115 -3.22 -24.42 -0.87
N ILE A 116 -2.84 -24.93 -2.03
CA ILE A 116 -1.48 -24.76 -2.57
C ILE A 116 -1.20 -23.28 -2.89
N ALA A 117 -2.11 -22.63 -3.61
CA ALA A 117 -1.96 -21.24 -3.98
C ALA A 117 -2.05 -20.29 -2.76
N ALA A 118 -2.92 -20.58 -1.79
CA ALA A 118 -3.03 -19.84 -0.54
C ALA A 118 -1.76 -19.96 0.30
N THR A 119 -1.24 -21.18 0.47
CA THR A 119 0.02 -21.42 1.20
C THR A 119 1.21 -20.78 0.49
N GLY A 120 1.29 -20.90 -0.84
CA GLY A 120 2.32 -20.24 -1.65
C GLY A 120 2.27 -18.72 -1.48
N SER A 121 1.06 -18.12 -1.49
CA SER A 121 0.87 -16.69 -1.23
C SER A 121 1.34 -16.28 0.16
N ALA A 122 1.04 -17.07 1.19
CA ALA A 122 1.49 -16.81 2.56
C ALA A 122 3.03 -16.87 2.69
N VAL A 123 3.68 -17.85 2.07
CA VAL A 123 5.15 -17.96 2.05
C VAL A 123 5.78 -16.76 1.34
N LEU A 124 5.28 -16.37 0.16
CA LEU A 124 5.78 -15.21 -0.56
C LEU A 124 5.51 -13.91 0.19
N CYS A 125 4.36 -13.79 0.87
CA CYS A 125 4.04 -12.66 1.72
C CYS A 125 5.07 -12.51 2.85
N GLY A 126 5.41 -13.60 3.54
CA GLY A 126 6.44 -13.63 4.58
C GLY A 126 7.83 -13.22 4.04
N ALA A 127 8.25 -13.79 2.92
CA ALA A 127 9.53 -13.46 2.29
C ALA A 127 9.59 -11.98 1.84
N ASN A 128 8.48 -11.45 1.29
CA ASN A 128 8.35 -10.04 0.94
C ASN A 128 8.34 -9.13 2.16
N ALA A 129 7.73 -9.54 3.28
CA ALA A 129 7.77 -8.79 4.52
C ALA A 129 9.19 -8.64 5.05
N VAL A 130 9.97 -9.73 5.07
CA VAL A 130 11.38 -9.71 5.51
C VAL A 130 12.23 -8.84 4.59
N THR A 131 12.20 -9.08 3.29
CA THR A 131 13.01 -8.33 2.32
C THR A 131 12.60 -6.87 2.24
N GLY A 132 11.29 -6.58 2.28
CA GLY A 132 10.72 -5.24 2.26
C GLY A 132 11.06 -4.42 3.49
N THR A 133 10.95 -5.01 4.69
CA THR A 133 11.33 -4.35 5.94
C THR A 133 12.81 -3.99 5.96
N TRP A 134 13.66 -4.89 5.52
CA TRP A 134 15.10 -4.63 5.41
C TRP A 134 15.42 -3.51 4.42
N ASN A 135 14.80 -3.54 3.24
CA ASN A 135 14.97 -2.50 2.23
C ASN A 135 14.46 -1.13 2.73
N LEU A 136 13.31 -1.11 3.43
CA LEU A 136 12.76 0.10 4.05
C LEU A 136 13.70 0.67 5.12
N TRP A 137 14.24 -0.19 5.98
CA TRP A 137 15.17 0.19 7.03
C TRP A 137 16.46 0.80 6.45
N GLU A 138 17.03 0.18 5.43
CA GLU A 138 18.24 0.66 4.80
C GLU A 138 17.99 1.96 4.02
N GLY A 139 16.86 2.06 3.31
CA GLY A 139 16.43 3.24 2.58
C GLY A 139 15.82 4.37 3.43
N ARG A 140 15.73 4.24 4.77
CA ARG A 140 15.01 5.20 5.64
C ARG A 140 15.55 6.63 5.60
N LYS A 141 16.85 6.79 5.27
CA LYS A 141 17.53 8.10 5.18
C LYS A 141 17.38 8.75 3.81
N ASP A 142 16.93 8.02 2.81
CA ASP A 142 16.72 8.56 1.48
C ASP A 142 15.38 9.31 1.41
N PRO A 143 15.38 10.63 1.17
CA PRO A 143 14.17 11.42 1.07
C PRO A 143 13.39 11.12 -0.21
N ASN A 144 14.05 10.62 -1.27
CA ASN A 144 13.42 10.37 -2.56
C ASN A 144 12.45 9.20 -2.47
N GLY A 145 11.18 9.43 -2.81
CA GLY A 145 10.13 8.41 -2.78
C GLY A 145 9.79 7.86 -1.38
N ARG A 146 10.17 8.57 -0.29
CA ARG A 146 9.92 8.12 1.09
C ARG A 146 8.45 7.88 1.35
N THR A 147 7.58 8.83 1.00
CA THR A 147 6.13 8.70 1.20
C THR A 147 5.57 7.48 0.49
N ARG A 148 6.00 7.24 -0.74
CA ARG A 148 5.59 6.08 -1.53
C ARG A 148 6.02 4.76 -0.89
N ARG A 149 7.29 4.66 -0.42
CA ARG A 149 7.78 3.47 0.30
C ARG A 149 7.01 3.22 1.58
N VAL A 150 6.71 4.26 2.35
CA VAL A 150 5.92 4.14 3.59
C VAL A 150 4.50 3.69 3.27
N LEU A 151 3.83 4.32 2.30
CA LEU A 151 2.46 3.94 1.91
C LEU A 151 2.40 2.49 1.40
N HIS A 152 3.35 2.09 0.54
CA HIS A 152 3.52 0.71 0.10
C HIS A 152 3.65 -0.25 1.30
N SER A 153 4.52 0.06 2.25
CA SER A 153 4.74 -0.80 3.40
C SER A 153 3.52 -0.91 4.30
N VAL A 154 2.80 0.19 4.54
CA VAL A 154 1.58 0.19 5.37
C VAL A 154 0.48 -0.66 4.72
N LEU A 155 0.23 -0.48 3.42
CA LEU A 155 -0.77 -1.28 2.69
C LEU A 155 -0.39 -2.75 2.67
N PHE A 156 0.89 -3.07 2.45
CA PHE A 156 1.37 -4.45 2.46
C PHE A 156 1.24 -5.10 3.83
N LEU A 157 1.55 -4.39 4.92
CA LEU A 157 1.37 -4.90 6.28
C LEU A 157 -0.10 -5.13 6.62
N ALA A 158 -0.99 -4.22 6.22
CA ALA A 158 -2.43 -4.40 6.39
C ALA A 158 -2.94 -5.64 5.63
N ALA A 159 -2.51 -5.81 4.37
CA ALA A 159 -2.81 -7.00 3.57
C ALA A 159 -2.28 -8.29 4.23
N SER A 160 -1.05 -8.25 4.76
CA SER A 160 -0.44 -9.39 5.45
C SER A 160 -1.23 -9.80 6.70
N GLY A 161 -1.69 -8.82 7.48
CA GLY A 161 -2.57 -9.06 8.63
C GLY A 161 -3.91 -9.71 8.21
N GLY A 162 -4.48 -9.23 7.12
CA GLY A 162 -5.70 -9.80 6.56
C GLY A 162 -5.51 -11.24 6.07
N PHE A 163 -4.41 -11.54 5.37
CA PHE A 163 -4.09 -12.92 4.98
C PHE A 163 -3.87 -13.84 6.18
N ALA A 164 -3.20 -13.35 7.22
CA ALA A 164 -3.03 -14.10 8.45
C ALA A 164 -4.37 -14.43 9.11
N TYR A 165 -5.26 -13.44 9.18
CA TYR A 165 -6.60 -13.66 9.70
C TYR A 165 -7.41 -14.62 8.83
N ALA A 166 -7.42 -14.44 7.51
CA ALA A 166 -8.10 -15.38 6.60
C ALA A 166 -7.57 -16.82 6.79
N GLY A 167 -6.25 -17.00 6.88
CA GLY A 167 -5.65 -18.32 7.14
C GLY A 167 -6.03 -18.89 8.49
N SER A 168 -6.22 -18.07 9.53
CA SER A 168 -6.60 -18.55 10.87
C SER A 168 -8.02 -19.07 10.98
N ILE A 169 -8.90 -18.68 10.05
CA ILE A 169 -10.31 -19.10 10.00
C ILE A 169 -10.60 -20.06 8.84
N ALA A 170 -9.54 -20.57 8.16
CA ALA A 170 -9.72 -21.37 6.96
C ALA A 170 -10.41 -22.71 7.25
N ASP A 171 -9.99 -23.41 8.31
CA ASP A 171 -10.58 -24.71 8.71
C ASP A 171 -12.07 -24.52 9.12
N ASP A 172 -12.38 -23.51 9.89
CA ASP A 172 -13.77 -23.20 10.29
C ASP A 172 -14.64 -22.81 9.07
N ALA A 173 -14.03 -22.25 8.02
CA ALA A 173 -14.71 -21.87 6.79
C ALA A 173 -15.19 -23.08 5.97
N GLU A 174 -14.58 -24.25 6.15
CA GLU A 174 -15.03 -25.49 5.49
C GLU A 174 -16.40 -25.94 6.03
N GLU A 175 -16.65 -25.75 7.34
CA GLU A 175 -17.84 -26.24 8.02
C GLU A 175 -18.93 -25.16 8.14
N ASN A 176 -18.59 -23.87 8.12
CA ASN A 176 -19.50 -22.77 8.40
C ASN A 176 -19.60 -21.75 7.27
N GLY A 177 -20.77 -21.65 6.65
CA GLY A 177 -21.01 -20.75 5.51
C GLY A 177 -20.76 -19.26 5.83
N ALA A 178 -21.09 -18.77 7.03
CA ALA A 178 -20.84 -17.39 7.41
C ALA A 178 -19.35 -17.10 7.59
N ILE A 179 -18.59 -18.09 8.11
CA ILE A 179 -17.13 -17.99 8.23
C ILE A 179 -16.47 -18.09 6.85
N ARG A 180 -17.01 -18.92 5.97
CA ARG A 180 -16.57 -19.06 4.57
C ARG A 180 -16.69 -17.73 3.82
N GLU A 181 -17.82 -17.05 3.95
CA GLU A 181 -18.02 -15.73 3.35
C GLU A 181 -17.04 -14.70 3.92
N ARG A 182 -16.81 -14.71 5.24
CA ARG A 182 -15.85 -13.83 5.90
C ARG A 182 -14.43 -14.11 5.44
N HIS A 183 -14.02 -15.37 5.37
CA HIS A 183 -12.71 -15.79 4.83
C HIS A 183 -12.50 -15.23 3.43
N ARG A 184 -13.45 -15.44 2.52
CA ARG A 184 -13.44 -14.91 1.16
C ARG A 184 -13.28 -13.39 1.13
N ASN A 185 -14.13 -12.66 1.86
CA ASN A 185 -14.16 -11.21 1.82
C ASN A 185 -12.84 -10.60 2.34
N VAL A 186 -12.29 -11.15 3.41
CA VAL A 186 -10.99 -10.74 3.96
C VAL A 186 -9.86 -11.09 2.99
N ALA A 187 -9.88 -12.27 2.39
CA ALA A 187 -8.87 -12.66 1.40
C ALA A 187 -8.86 -11.73 0.18
N ILE A 188 -10.05 -11.42 -0.38
CA ILE A 188 -10.17 -10.49 -1.52
C ILE A 188 -9.70 -9.08 -1.14
N ALA A 189 -10.10 -8.57 0.02
CA ALA A 189 -9.64 -7.26 0.50
C ALA A 189 -8.09 -7.22 0.66
N SER A 190 -7.50 -8.31 1.18
CA SER A 190 -6.06 -8.44 1.36
C SER A 190 -5.32 -8.53 0.02
N MET A 191 -5.82 -9.32 -0.94
CA MET A 191 -5.28 -9.38 -2.30
C MET A 191 -5.33 -8.01 -2.98
N SER A 192 -6.44 -7.29 -2.82
CA SER A 192 -6.63 -5.93 -3.39
C SER A 192 -5.66 -4.92 -2.78
N ALA A 193 -5.51 -4.91 -1.46
CA ALA A 193 -4.58 -4.03 -0.76
C ALA A 193 -3.11 -4.35 -1.11
N SER A 194 -2.76 -5.64 -1.22
CA SER A 194 -1.42 -6.08 -1.64
C SER A 194 -1.13 -5.67 -3.08
N THR A 195 -2.09 -5.84 -3.99
CA THR A 195 -1.97 -5.42 -5.39
C THR A 195 -1.85 -3.90 -5.52
N ALA A 196 -2.65 -3.13 -4.76
CA ALA A 196 -2.54 -1.67 -4.72
C ALA A 196 -1.16 -1.23 -4.19
N SER A 197 -0.67 -1.88 -3.14
CA SER A 197 0.67 -1.67 -2.61
C SER A 197 1.76 -1.88 -3.67
N TRP A 198 1.66 -2.96 -4.44
CA TRP A 198 2.57 -3.26 -5.55
C TRP A 198 2.48 -2.21 -6.67
N LEU A 199 1.26 -1.80 -7.08
CA LEU A 199 1.04 -0.80 -8.12
C LEU A 199 1.64 0.57 -7.77
N ILE A 200 1.57 1.00 -6.51
CA ILE A 200 2.20 2.24 -6.04
C ILE A 200 3.70 2.26 -6.33
N MET A 201 4.37 1.13 -6.21
CA MET A 201 5.80 1.04 -6.51
C MET A 201 6.09 0.92 -8.00
N LEU A 202 5.17 0.36 -8.78
CA LEU A 202 5.32 0.20 -10.23
C LEU A 202 5.15 1.53 -10.98
N ILE A 203 4.08 2.29 -10.66
CA ILE A 203 3.70 3.52 -11.39
C ILE A 203 4.63 4.69 -11.05
N GLY A 204 5.27 4.67 -9.93
CA GLY A 204 6.06 5.79 -9.43
C GLY A 204 7.56 5.74 -9.77
N ASN A 205 7.98 4.90 -10.69
CA ASN A 205 9.39 4.84 -11.17
C ASN A 205 9.59 5.71 -12.40
#